data_e1727382abe7c122339bf8a27ae51709
#
_entry.id   e1727382abe7c122339bf8a27ae51709
#
_cell.length_a   1.000
_cell.length_b   1.000
_cell.length_c   1.000
_cell.angle_alpha   90.00
_cell.angle_beta   90.00
_cell.angle_gamma   90.00
#
_symmetry.space_group_name_H-M   'P 1'
#
loop_
_entity.id
_entity.type
_entity.pdbx_description
1 polymer ?
#
loop_
_entity_poly.entity_id
_entity_poly.type
_entity_poly.pdbx_seq_one_letter_code
_entity_poly.pdbx_strand_id
1 'polypeptide(L)'
;QYWAHLLEKNNIRGGWKLKAAEKVFYGCAAGRGFVYVKANGDVWPCPFVEVKAGNVRDHCFDDIYRNAPVFNQLRRREELLKGLCGECHYKSVCGGCRGRAHAYSGDYLAEDPRCFLRNALGKTQAGPPA
;
A
#
# COMPACT_ATOMS: atom_id res chain seq x y z
N GLN A 1 7.58 8.74 -2.05
CA GLN A 1 6.36 9.50 -1.69
C GLN A 1 6.70 10.96 -1.50
N TYR A 2 7.52 11.28 -0.51
CA TYR A 2 8.07 12.62 -0.27
C TYR A 2 8.83 13.15 -1.50
N TRP A 3 9.52 12.29 -2.23
CA TRP A 3 10.22 12.63 -3.46
C TRP A 3 9.31 13.16 -4.57
N ALA A 4 8.17 12.53 -4.82
CA ALA A 4 7.23 13.01 -5.83
C ALA A 4 6.74 14.43 -5.51
N HIS A 5 6.38 14.65 -4.24
CA HIS A 5 6.00 15.97 -3.75
C HIS A 5 7.13 17.00 -3.84
N LEU A 6 8.39 16.64 -3.51
CA LEU A 6 9.54 17.54 -3.63
C LEU A 6 9.83 17.89 -5.09
N LEU A 7 9.72 16.93 -6.00
CA LEU A 7 9.95 17.16 -7.42
C LEU A 7 8.92 18.13 -8.00
N GLU A 8 7.66 17.99 -7.64
CA GLU A 8 6.60 18.93 -8.05
C GLU A 8 6.82 20.32 -7.44
N LYS A 9 7.08 20.40 -6.14
CA LYS A 9 7.32 21.65 -5.43
C LYS A 9 8.49 22.45 -6.00
N ASN A 10 9.50 21.77 -6.51
CA ASN A 10 10.68 22.40 -7.10
C ASN A 10 10.61 22.50 -8.64
N ASN A 11 9.43 22.27 -9.24
CA ASN A 11 9.23 22.29 -10.71
C ASN A 11 10.21 21.40 -11.48
N ILE A 12 10.73 20.35 -10.85
CA ILE A 12 11.59 19.38 -11.52
C ILE A 12 10.68 18.46 -12.34
N ARG A 13 10.41 18.87 -13.58
CA ARG A 13 9.71 18.04 -14.55
C ARG A 13 10.63 16.90 -14.95
N GLY A 14 10.45 15.75 -14.31
CA GLY A 14 11.18 14.55 -14.67
C GLY A 14 10.83 14.13 -16.09
N GLY A 15 11.84 14.02 -16.94
CA GLY A 15 11.71 13.42 -18.25
C GLY A 15 11.31 11.93 -18.16
N TRP A 16 11.35 11.21 -19.32
CA TRP A 16 11.00 9.79 -19.42
C TRP A 16 11.63 8.87 -18.35
N LYS A 17 12.82 9.21 -17.84
CA LYS A 17 13.52 8.49 -16.76
C LYS A 17 12.72 8.51 -15.43
N LEU A 18 12.05 9.60 -15.12
CA LEU A 18 11.22 9.68 -13.91
C LEU A 18 9.94 8.87 -14.05
N LYS A 19 9.29 8.92 -15.22
CA LYS A 19 8.13 8.08 -15.55
C LYS A 19 8.47 6.59 -15.53
N ALA A 20 9.68 6.22 -15.95
CA ALA A 20 10.16 4.85 -15.86
C ALA A 20 10.43 4.45 -14.40
N ALA A 21 11.01 5.35 -13.59
CA ALA A 21 11.23 5.12 -12.16
C ALA A 21 9.91 4.97 -11.38
N GLU A 22 8.86 5.71 -11.73
CA GLU A 22 7.52 5.56 -11.14
C GLU A 22 6.95 4.16 -11.31
N LYS A 23 7.27 3.49 -12.42
CA LYS A 23 6.86 2.10 -12.66
C LYS A 23 7.65 1.08 -11.84
N VAL A 24 8.85 1.42 -11.41
CA VAL A 24 9.76 0.53 -10.67
C VAL A 24 9.68 0.78 -9.16
N PHE A 25 9.53 2.03 -8.73
CA PHE A 25 9.46 2.42 -7.32
C PHE A 25 8.00 2.55 -6.88
N TYR A 26 7.40 1.42 -6.52
CA TYR A 26 6.10 1.39 -5.86
C TYR A 26 6.22 1.87 -4.41
N GLY A 27 5.27 2.68 -3.93
CA GLY A 27 5.25 3.13 -2.53
C GLY A 27 5.14 1.95 -1.58
N CYS A 28 3.98 1.35 -1.48
CA CYS A 28 3.76 0.13 -0.70
C CYS A 28 3.83 -1.10 -1.60
N ALA A 29 4.76 -2.01 -1.30
CA ALA A 29 4.97 -3.24 -2.06
C ALA A 29 4.10 -4.43 -1.58
N ALA A 30 3.32 -4.26 -0.50
CA ALA A 30 2.48 -5.32 0.06
C ALA A 30 1.58 -5.98 -1.00
N GLY A 31 1.71 -7.28 -1.17
CA GLY A 31 0.93 -8.07 -2.11
C GLY A 31 1.17 -7.80 -3.60
N ARG A 32 2.11 -6.93 -3.94
CA ARG A 32 2.48 -6.59 -5.33
C ARG A 32 3.92 -7.00 -5.67
N GLY A 33 4.89 -6.54 -4.92
CA GLY A 33 6.30 -6.86 -5.06
C GLY A 33 6.90 -7.50 -3.82
N PHE A 34 6.08 -7.73 -2.80
CA PHE A 34 6.48 -8.35 -1.55
C PHE A 34 5.36 -9.24 -1.02
N VAL A 35 5.76 -10.40 -0.51
CA VAL A 35 4.89 -11.38 0.16
C VAL A 35 5.63 -11.91 1.38
N TYR A 36 4.92 -12.18 2.45
CA TYR A 36 5.49 -12.75 3.67
C TYR A 36 4.91 -14.15 3.90
N VAL A 37 5.79 -15.12 4.08
CA VAL A 37 5.43 -16.51 4.44
C VAL A 37 5.92 -16.79 5.85
N LYS A 38 5.01 -17.15 6.73
CA LYS A 38 5.30 -17.48 8.13
C LYS A 38 5.90 -18.88 8.25
N ALA A 39 6.56 -19.15 9.36
CA ALA A 39 7.12 -20.46 9.65
C ALA A 39 6.10 -21.62 9.65
N ASN A 40 4.84 -21.32 9.97
CA ASN A 40 3.74 -22.30 9.90
C ASN A 40 3.18 -22.50 8.48
N GLY A 41 3.72 -21.78 7.48
CA GLY A 41 3.28 -21.85 6.09
C GLY A 41 2.20 -20.83 5.68
N ASP A 42 1.69 -20.02 6.60
CA ASP A 42 0.71 -19.00 6.27
C ASP A 42 1.30 -17.91 5.39
N VAL A 43 0.57 -17.53 4.34
CA VAL A 43 0.96 -16.50 3.37
C VAL A 43 0.21 -15.21 3.66
N TRP A 44 0.94 -14.12 3.86
CA TRP A 44 0.42 -12.78 4.11
C TRP A 44 0.95 -11.79 3.06
N PRO A 45 0.22 -10.71 2.75
CA PRO A 45 0.71 -9.68 1.82
C PRO A 45 1.95 -8.94 2.29
N CYS A 46 2.12 -8.83 3.62
CA CYS A 46 3.20 -8.10 4.28
C CYS A 46 3.23 -8.53 5.77
N PRO A 47 4.37 -8.49 6.46
CA PRO A 47 4.43 -8.79 7.91
C PRO A 47 3.47 -7.93 8.76
N PHE A 48 3.10 -6.76 8.27
CA PHE A 48 2.24 -5.79 8.96
C PHE A 48 0.78 -5.79 8.47
N VAL A 49 0.44 -6.63 7.50
CA VAL A 49 -0.94 -6.86 7.06
C VAL A 49 -1.29 -8.30 7.45
N GLU A 50 -1.82 -8.44 8.66
CA GLU A 50 -2.11 -9.74 9.27
C GLU A 50 -3.39 -10.38 8.69
N VAL A 51 -3.42 -10.51 7.39
CA VAL A 51 -4.50 -11.14 6.65
C VAL A 51 -3.96 -12.39 5.96
N LYS A 52 -4.45 -13.54 6.37
CA LYS A 52 -4.08 -14.83 5.79
C LYS A 52 -4.67 -14.95 4.38
N ALA A 53 -3.80 -15.07 3.39
CA ALA A 53 -4.17 -15.31 2.00
C ALA A 53 -4.36 -16.82 1.70
N GLY A 54 -3.60 -17.67 2.40
CA GLY A 54 -3.61 -19.12 2.26
C GLY A 54 -2.45 -19.74 3.05
N ASN A 55 -2.20 -21.03 2.83
CA ASN A 55 -1.07 -21.73 3.45
C ASN A 55 -0.35 -22.57 2.38
N VAL A 56 0.97 -22.43 2.28
CA VAL A 56 1.80 -23.15 1.28
C VAL A 56 1.92 -24.65 1.53
N ARG A 57 1.45 -25.15 2.66
CA ARG A 57 1.38 -26.58 2.95
C ARG A 57 0.12 -27.21 2.35
N ASP A 58 -0.93 -26.38 2.12
CA ASP A 58 -2.25 -26.83 1.64
C ASP A 58 -2.41 -26.56 0.14
N HIS A 59 -1.80 -25.46 -0.35
CA HIS A 59 -1.97 -24.99 -1.72
C HIS A 59 -0.65 -24.51 -2.32
N CYS A 60 -0.51 -24.62 -3.64
CA CYS A 60 0.62 -24.06 -4.37
C CYS A 60 0.69 -22.53 -4.16
N PHE A 61 1.89 -22.00 -3.94
CA PHE A 61 2.09 -20.56 -3.75
C PHE A 61 1.55 -19.72 -4.91
N ASP A 62 1.72 -20.19 -6.15
CA ASP A 62 1.22 -19.50 -7.34
C ASP A 62 -0.31 -19.34 -7.32
N ASP A 63 -1.03 -20.39 -6.91
CA ASP A 63 -2.48 -20.34 -6.76
C ASP A 63 -2.92 -19.35 -5.68
N ILE A 64 -2.26 -19.39 -4.52
CA ILE A 64 -2.53 -18.44 -3.43
C ILE A 64 -2.30 -17.01 -3.92
N TYR A 65 -1.15 -16.77 -4.55
CA TYR A 65 -0.78 -15.42 -4.98
C TYR A 65 -1.71 -14.87 -6.07
N ARG A 66 -2.15 -15.72 -7.01
CA ARG A 66 -3.03 -15.29 -8.11
C ARG A 66 -4.47 -15.11 -7.68
N ASN A 67 -4.98 -15.98 -6.81
CA ASN A 67 -6.41 -16.13 -6.59
C ASN A 67 -6.91 -15.56 -5.26
N ALA A 68 -6.03 -15.41 -4.24
CA ALA A 68 -6.48 -14.92 -2.95
C ALA A 68 -7.01 -13.46 -3.05
N PRO A 69 -8.19 -13.19 -2.46
CA PRO A 69 -8.85 -11.88 -2.56
C PRO A 69 -7.97 -10.72 -2.10
N VAL A 70 -7.22 -10.91 -1.02
CA VAL A 70 -6.34 -9.86 -0.47
C VAL A 70 -5.26 -9.44 -1.46
N PHE A 71 -4.66 -10.37 -2.21
CA PHE A 71 -3.68 -10.06 -3.24
C PHE A 71 -4.32 -9.35 -4.43
N ASN A 72 -5.51 -9.82 -4.86
CA ASN A 72 -6.26 -9.19 -5.96
C ASN A 72 -6.64 -7.74 -5.61
N GLN A 73 -7.11 -7.49 -4.39
CA GLN A 73 -7.46 -6.15 -3.94
C GLN A 73 -6.23 -5.24 -3.84
N LEU A 74 -5.11 -5.73 -3.32
CA LEU A 74 -3.89 -4.94 -3.23
C LEU A 74 -3.26 -4.63 -4.59
N ARG A 75 -3.40 -5.49 -5.59
CA ARG A 75 -3.00 -5.21 -6.97
C ARG A 75 -3.86 -4.12 -7.61
N ARG A 76 -5.15 -4.09 -7.29
CA ARG A 76 -6.13 -3.09 -7.75
C ARG A 76 -6.34 -1.94 -6.76
N ARG A 77 -5.41 -1.74 -5.83
CA ARG A 77 -5.57 -0.80 -4.73
C ARG A 77 -5.89 0.64 -5.18
N GLU A 78 -5.41 1.06 -6.35
CA GLU A 78 -5.65 2.41 -6.87
C GLU A 78 -7.14 2.71 -7.07
N GLU A 79 -7.93 1.68 -7.34
CA GLU A 79 -9.39 1.76 -7.49
C GLU A 79 -10.10 1.61 -6.13
N LEU A 80 -9.49 0.88 -5.20
CA LEU A 80 -10.15 0.40 -3.99
C LEU A 80 -9.76 1.17 -2.71
N LEU A 81 -8.70 2.01 -2.77
CA LEU A 81 -8.28 2.80 -1.63
C LEU A 81 -9.38 3.75 -1.17
N LYS A 82 -9.52 3.89 0.15
CA LYS A 82 -10.52 4.73 0.81
C LYS A 82 -9.90 5.97 1.42
N GLY A 83 -10.77 6.93 1.76
CA GLY A 83 -10.39 8.18 2.43
C GLY A 83 -9.32 8.96 1.66
N LEU A 84 -8.46 9.67 2.37
CA LEU A 84 -7.39 10.48 1.77
C LEU A 84 -6.52 9.74 0.76
N CYS A 85 -6.26 8.45 0.97
CA CYS A 85 -5.47 7.67 0.03
C CYS A 85 -6.21 7.41 -1.29
N GLY A 86 -7.53 7.27 -1.26
CA GLY A 86 -8.38 7.06 -2.44
C GLY A 86 -8.51 8.30 -3.32
N GLU A 87 -8.56 9.48 -2.70
CA GLU A 87 -8.68 10.78 -3.37
C GLU A 87 -7.30 11.37 -3.74
N CYS A 88 -6.21 10.76 -3.27
CA CYS A 88 -4.87 11.32 -3.37
C CYS A 88 -4.35 11.32 -4.80
N HIS A 89 -3.83 12.46 -5.24
CA HIS A 89 -3.16 12.59 -6.54
C HIS A 89 -1.97 11.61 -6.70
N TYR A 90 -1.30 11.26 -5.62
CA TYR A 90 -0.15 10.34 -5.61
C TYR A 90 -0.53 8.87 -5.38
N LYS A 91 -1.80 8.48 -5.45
CA LYS A 91 -2.25 7.12 -5.12
C LYS A 91 -1.58 6.02 -5.97
N SER A 92 -1.26 6.30 -7.23
CA SER A 92 -0.58 5.36 -8.14
C SER A 92 0.84 5.03 -7.69
N VAL A 93 1.60 6.04 -7.27
CA VAL A 93 3.01 5.91 -6.87
C VAL A 93 3.20 5.72 -5.36
N CYS A 94 2.23 6.10 -4.56
CA CYS A 94 2.29 6.04 -3.10
C CYS A 94 1.43 4.92 -2.52
N GLY A 95 0.14 5.09 -2.57
CA GLY A 95 -0.86 4.20 -1.98
C GLY A 95 -0.81 4.09 -0.44
N GLY A 96 -0.03 4.91 0.27
CA GLY A 96 0.15 4.83 1.72
C GLY A 96 0.74 3.50 2.22
N CYS A 97 1.00 3.36 3.50
CA CYS A 97 1.42 2.08 4.09
C CYS A 97 0.19 1.23 4.44
N ARG A 98 0.00 0.11 3.76
CA ARG A 98 -1.15 -0.78 3.99
C ARG A 98 -1.10 -1.48 5.34
N GLY A 99 0.12 -1.74 5.87
CA GLY A 99 0.30 -2.26 7.22
C GLY A 99 -0.16 -1.28 8.29
N ARG A 100 0.19 0.02 8.15
CA ARG A 100 -0.30 1.04 9.09
C ARG A 100 -1.81 1.24 9.01
N ALA A 101 -2.35 1.27 7.80
CA ALA A 101 -3.80 1.35 7.61
C ALA A 101 -4.51 0.19 8.31
N HIS A 102 -4.03 -1.04 8.09
CA HIS A 102 -4.58 -2.24 8.72
C HIS A 102 -4.46 -2.22 10.24
N ALA A 103 -3.27 -1.92 10.77
CA ALA A 103 -3.05 -1.88 12.21
C ALA A 103 -3.89 -0.83 12.93
N TYR A 104 -4.25 0.25 12.24
CA TYR A 104 -4.98 1.37 12.84
C TYR A 104 -6.50 1.24 12.73
N SER A 105 -6.99 0.67 11.65
CA SER A 105 -8.43 0.61 11.34
C SER A 105 -8.98 -0.80 11.12
N GLY A 106 -8.13 -1.83 11.11
CA GLY A 106 -8.51 -3.19 10.70
C GLY A 106 -8.70 -3.35 9.19
N ASP A 107 -8.63 -2.27 8.41
CA ASP A 107 -8.83 -2.29 6.95
C ASP A 107 -7.56 -1.85 6.22
N TYR A 108 -6.94 -2.79 5.49
CA TYR A 108 -5.74 -2.50 4.71
C TYR A 108 -6.00 -1.63 3.46
N LEU A 109 -7.24 -1.33 3.13
CA LEU A 109 -7.63 -0.39 2.07
C LEU A 109 -7.96 1.00 2.60
N ALA A 110 -8.03 1.19 3.91
CA ALA A 110 -8.25 2.48 4.55
C ALA A 110 -7.10 3.47 4.28
N GLU A 111 -7.29 4.71 4.63
CA GLU A 111 -6.24 5.73 4.53
C GLU A 111 -5.08 5.45 5.48
N ASP A 112 -3.86 5.86 5.08
CA ASP A 112 -2.68 5.78 5.96
C ASP A 112 -2.74 6.89 7.02
N PRO A 113 -2.83 6.55 8.32
CA PRO A 113 -2.95 7.55 9.38
C PRO A 113 -1.73 8.45 9.53
N ARG A 114 -0.57 8.03 9.02
CA ARG A 114 0.70 8.78 9.07
C ARG A 114 1.06 9.42 7.73
N CYS A 115 0.06 9.76 6.93
CA CYS A 115 0.29 10.49 5.69
C CYS A 115 0.76 11.93 5.99
N PHE A 116 1.93 12.32 5.46
CA PHE A 116 2.46 13.68 5.67
C PHE A 116 1.58 14.77 5.00
N LEU A 117 0.89 14.45 3.92
CA LEU A 117 -0.05 15.37 3.25
C LEU A 117 -1.30 15.65 4.10
N ARG A 118 -1.63 14.79 5.05
CA ARG A 118 -2.75 14.98 5.96
C ARG A 118 -2.65 16.30 6.73
N ASN A 119 -1.47 16.59 7.25
CA ASN A 119 -1.20 17.83 7.97
C ASN A 119 -1.21 19.05 7.03
N ALA A 120 -0.70 18.89 5.81
CA ALA A 120 -0.71 19.94 4.79
C ALA A 120 -2.12 20.30 4.32
N LEU A 121 -3.08 19.37 4.43
CA LEU A 121 -4.50 19.57 4.07
C LEU A 121 -5.37 19.96 5.27
N GLY A 122 -4.78 20.29 6.43
CA GLY A 122 -5.51 20.69 7.64
C GLY A 122 -6.38 19.60 8.28
N LYS A 123 -6.22 18.35 7.86
CA LYS A 123 -6.94 17.19 8.42
C LYS A 123 -6.12 16.63 9.58
N THR A 124 -6.50 16.96 10.81
CA THR A 124 -5.86 16.51 12.06
C THR A 124 -5.78 14.98 12.13
N GLN A 125 -4.72 14.46 12.75
CA GLN A 125 -4.59 13.02 12.99
C GLN A 125 -5.72 12.57 13.93
N ALA A 126 -6.54 11.62 13.49
CA ALA A 126 -7.34 10.85 14.42
C ALA A 126 -6.36 10.11 15.34
N GLY A 127 -6.53 10.23 16.65
CA GLY A 127 -5.76 9.45 17.62
C GLY A 127 -5.94 7.95 17.38
N PRO A 128 -5.06 7.09 17.93
CA PRO A 128 -5.28 5.65 17.88
C PRO A 128 -6.64 5.32 18.46
N PRO A 129 -7.37 4.34 17.93
CA PRO A 129 -8.55 3.82 18.60
C PRO A 129 -8.13 3.33 20.00
N ALA A 130 -8.94 3.69 20.96
CA ALA A 130 -8.74 3.29 22.35
C ALA A 130 -8.79 1.76 22.49
#